data_251afab17b5bb334731cfe59827be805
#
_entry.id   251afab17b5bb334731cfe59827be805
#
_cell.length_a   1.000
_cell.length_b   1.000
_cell.length_c   1.000
_cell.angle_alpha   90.00
_cell.angle_beta   90.00
_cell.angle_gamma   90.00
#
_symmetry.space_group_name_H-M   'P 1'
#
loop_
_entity.id
_entity.type
_entity.pdbx_description
1 polymer ?
#
loop_
_entity_poly.entity_id
_entity_poly.type
_entity_poly.pdbx_seq_one_letter_code
_entity_poly.pdbx_strand_id
1 'polypeptide(L)'
;MKSATKYLFVLFLLISFIGCGAHSRYNWSDYDTKMYKHYKNPAEREDFVRSLKEILDNAEPEGKVPPGIYAEYGFVMYEEGNTQQAIIYYQKEATKWPESRAFMTKLIAIANNRVTNQKQNTKRPVDSAIDADQNVQKPSSEVAK
;
A
#
# COMPACT_ATOMS: atom_id res chain seq x y z
N MET A 1 -13.32 21.87 60.60
CA MET A 1 -12.62 20.72 59.98
C MET A 1 -13.40 20.09 58.80
N LYS A 2 -14.74 20.00 58.82
CA LYS A 2 -15.55 19.36 57.75
C LYS A 2 -15.52 20.07 56.40
N SER A 3 -15.28 21.41 56.34
CA SER A 3 -15.21 22.16 55.08
C SER A 3 -13.88 21.96 54.32
N ALA A 4 -12.75 21.92 55.05
CA ALA A 4 -11.43 21.73 54.45
C ALA A 4 -11.32 20.38 53.69
N THR A 5 -11.91 19.32 54.26
CA THR A 5 -11.93 17.98 53.67
C THR A 5 -12.73 17.95 52.35
N LYS A 6 -13.83 18.72 52.26
CA LYS A 6 -14.63 18.83 51.03
C LYS A 6 -13.83 19.53 49.94
N TYR A 7 -13.13 20.60 50.24
CA TYR A 7 -12.30 21.31 49.26
C TYR A 7 -11.12 20.49 48.80
N LEU A 8 -10.52 19.71 49.72
CA LEU A 8 -9.44 18.80 49.36
C LEU A 8 -9.90 17.69 48.38
N PHE A 9 -11.11 17.15 48.63
CA PHE A 9 -11.72 16.14 47.79
C PHE A 9 -12.07 16.69 46.39
N VAL A 10 -12.63 17.89 46.31
CA VAL A 10 -12.93 18.59 45.04
C VAL A 10 -11.64 18.89 44.25
N LEU A 11 -10.62 19.36 44.96
CA LEU A 11 -9.32 19.63 44.34
C LEU A 11 -8.67 18.33 43.78
N PHE A 12 -8.78 17.23 44.52
CA PHE A 12 -8.29 15.90 44.04
C PHE A 12 -9.06 15.43 42.80
N LEU A 13 -10.40 15.66 42.78
CA LEU A 13 -11.24 15.31 41.63
C LEU A 13 -10.88 16.14 40.38
N LEU A 14 -10.62 17.46 40.57
CA LEU A 14 -10.19 18.33 39.46
C LEU A 14 -8.83 17.96 38.88
N ILE A 15 -7.88 17.53 39.71
CA ILE A 15 -6.57 17.08 39.27
C ILE A 15 -6.65 15.78 38.45
N SER A 16 -7.64 14.91 38.76
CA SER A 16 -7.87 13.66 38.01
C SER A 16 -8.34 13.87 36.58
N PHE A 17 -8.85 15.07 36.22
CA PHE A 17 -9.25 15.43 34.86
C PHE A 17 -8.13 16.04 34.02
N ILE A 18 -6.91 16.24 34.54
CA ILE A 18 -5.75 16.61 33.75
C ILE A 18 -5.29 15.34 33.01
N GLY A 19 -6.18 14.85 32.13
CA GLY A 19 -6.02 13.63 31.41
C GLY A 19 -4.95 13.72 30.35
N CYS A 20 -4.34 12.63 30.10
CA CYS A 20 -3.41 12.26 29.03
C CYS A 20 -3.57 13.12 27.77
N GLY A 21 -2.71 14.10 27.60
CA GLY A 21 -2.40 14.61 26.27
C GLY A 21 -1.80 13.44 25.48
N ALA A 22 -2.61 12.80 24.65
CA ALA A 22 -2.17 11.72 23.80
C ALA A 22 -1.10 12.25 22.83
N HIS A 23 0.15 12.17 23.24
CA HIS A 23 1.28 12.46 22.34
C HIS A 23 1.36 11.32 21.33
N SER A 24 0.99 11.59 20.09
CA SER A 24 1.06 10.58 19.04
C SER A 24 2.51 10.12 18.86
N ARG A 25 2.76 8.82 19.03
CA ARG A 25 4.07 8.21 18.82
C ARG A 25 4.50 8.28 17.35
N TYR A 26 3.54 8.36 16.44
CA TYR A 26 3.73 8.31 15.00
C TYR A 26 3.09 9.52 14.33
N ASN A 27 3.64 9.93 13.20
CA ASN A 27 3.09 11.02 12.42
C ASN A 27 2.08 10.46 11.40
N TRP A 28 0.79 10.50 11.76
CA TRP A 28 -0.32 10.08 10.89
C TRP A 28 -0.77 11.17 9.92
N SER A 29 -0.39 12.44 10.16
CA SER A 29 -0.86 13.59 9.38
C SER A 29 -2.39 13.57 9.21
N ASP A 30 -2.89 13.65 7.99
CA ASP A 30 -4.32 13.62 7.62
C ASP A 30 -4.76 12.27 7.00
N TYR A 31 -4.02 11.20 7.27
CA TYR A 31 -4.20 9.86 6.70
C TYR A 31 -5.65 9.36 6.77
N ASP A 32 -6.27 9.40 7.94
CA ASP A 32 -7.63 8.92 8.18
C ASP A 32 -8.66 9.66 7.33
N THR A 33 -8.52 10.97 7.22
CA THR A 33 -9.38 11.83 6.41
C THR A 33 -9.23 11.51 4.92
N LYS A 34 -8.01 11.37 4.42
CA LYS A 34 -7.73 11.08 3.00
C LYS A 34 -8.14 9.65 2.63
N MET A 35 -7.85 8.68 3.49
CA MET A 35 -8.31 7.30 3.32
C MET A 35 -9.84 7.22 3.25
N TYR A 36 -10.54 7.89 4.16
CA TYR A 36 -12.00 7.89 4.16
C TYR A 36 -12.59 8.53 2.90
N LYS A 37 -12.04 9.66 2.45
CA LYS A 37 -12.47 10.31 1.21
C LYS A 37 -12.27 9.39 0.00
N HIS A 38 -11.10 8.79 -0.14
CA HIS A 38 -10.81 7.82 -1.20
C HIS A 38 -11.77 6.62 -1.16
N TYR A 39 -12.05 6.07 0.02
CA TYR A 39 -13.02 4.98 0.20
C TYR A 39 -14.43 5.36 -0.28
N LYS A 40 -14.87 6.59 -0.02
CA LYS A 40 -16.18 7.12 -0.45
C LYS A 40 -16.22 7.47 -1.93
N ASN A 41 -15.13 7.98 -2.46
CA ASN A 41 -15.01 8.44 -3.83
C ASN A 41 -13.68 8.00 -4.44
N PRO A 42 -13.66 6.99 -5.33
CA PRO A 42 -12.43 6.53 -5.97
C PRO A 42 -11.66 7.62 -6.73
N ALA A 43 -12.32 8.72 -7.13
CA ALA A 43 -11.65 9.84 -7.79
C ALA A 43 -10.65 10.58 -6.87
N GLU A 44 -10.80 10.43 -5.54
CA GLU A 44 -9.87 10.99 -4.54
C GLU A 44 -8.57 10.16 -4.35
N ARG A 45 -8.34 9.16 -5.22
CA ARG A 45 -7.19 8.25 -5.12
C ARG A 45 -5.86 9.00 -5.16
N GLU A 46 -5.70 9.97 -6.06
CA GLU A 46 -4.46 10.73 -6.20
C GLU A 46 -4.11 11.53 -4.93
N ASP A 47 -5.11 12.12 -4.30
CA ASP A 47 -4.93 12.85 -3.04
C ASP A 47 -4.55 11.91 -1.89
N PHE A 48 -5.13 10.70 -1.87
CA PHE A 48 -4.75 9.68 -0.90
C PHE A 48 -3.32 9.21 -1.10
N VAL A 49 -2.92 8.90 -2.33
CA VAL A 49 -1.55 8.49 -2.67
C VAL A 49 -0.53 9.58 -2.30
N ARG A 50 -0.86 10.83 -2.57
CA ARG A 50 -0.03 11.98 -2.19
C ARG A 50 0.14 12.07 -0.69
N SER A 51 -0.93 11.87 0.10
CA SER A 51 -0.84 11.91 1.55
C SER A 51 0.02 10.77 2.12
N LEU A 52 -0.05 9.57 1.56
CA LEU A 52 0.83 8.47 1.94
C LEU A 52 2.31 8.83 1.71
N LYS A 53 2.59 9.44 0.56
CA LYS A 53 3.95 9.89 0.24
C LYS A 53 4.44 10.98 1.19
N GLU A 54 3.62 11.97 1.49
CA GLU A 54 3.93 13.05 2.44
C GLU A 54 4.22 12.50 3.86
N ILE A 55 3.44 11.51 4.30
CA ILE A 55 3.69 10.83 5.59
C ILE A 55 5.06 10.16 5.57
N LEU A 56 5.40 9.45 4.49
CA LEU A 56 6.70 8.79 4.36
C LEU A 56 7.84 9.81 4.34
N ASP A 57 7.74 10.84 3.52
CA ASP A 57 8.77 11.88 3.37
C ASP A 57 9.05 12.59 4.71
N ASN A 58 8.03 12.81 5.54
CA ASN A 58 8.15 13.50 6.81
C ASN A 58 8.53 12.58 7.99
N ALA A 59 8.00 11.36 8.02
CA ALA A 59 8.15 10.46 9.15
C ALA A 59 9.34 9.49 9.04
N GLU A 60 9.78 9.16 7.82
CA GLU A 60 10.87 8.21 7.60
C GLU A 60 12.22 8.71 8.17
N PRO A 61 12.64 9.98 7.97
CA PRO A 61 13.88 10.50 8.54
C PRO A 61 13.91 10.46 10.08
N GLU A 62 12.74 10.60 10.71
CA GLU A 62 12.59 10.55 12.16
C GLU A 62 12.36 9.14 12.73
N GLY A 63 12.27 8.14 11.87
CA GLY A 63 11.90 6.79 12.27
C GLY A 63 10.48 6.64 12.81
N LYS A 64 9.59 7.62 12.56
CA LYS A 64 8.22 7.70 13.09
C LYS A 64 7.14 7.28 12.09
N VAL A 65 7.49 6.54 11.05
CA VAL A 65 6.51 6.01 10.09
C VAL A 65 5.51 5.11 10.82
N PRO A 66 4.20 5.38 10.69
CA PRO A 66 3.19 4.55 11.33
C PRO A 66 3.15 3.12 10.77
N PRO A 67 2.64 2.14 11.54
CA PRO A 67 2.44 0.78 11.05
C PRO A 67 1.43 0.76 9.90
N GLY A 68 1.74 -0.01 8.85
CA GLY A 68 0.90 -0.16 7.68
C GLY A 68 1.16 0.84 6.55
N ILE A 69 1.74 2.00 6.80
CA ILE A 69 1.95 3.04 5.77
C ILE A 69 2.89 2.57 4.65
N TYR A 70 3.97 1.86 4.99
CA TYR A 70 4.80 1.25 3.95
C TYR A 70 4.04 0.20 3.15
N ALA A 71 3.21 -0.62 3.81
CA ALA A 71 2.43 -1.64 3.13
C ALA A 71 1.41 -1.04 2.15
N GLU A 72 0.70 0.00 2.57
CA GLU A 72 -0.27 0.69 1.71
C GLU A 72 0.38 1.39 0.53
N TYR A 73 1.47 2.12 0.76
CA TYR A 73 2.18 2.74 -0.35
C TYR A 73 2.78 1.69 -1.30
N GLY A 74 3.28 0.58 -0.76
CA GLY A 74 3.71 -0.57 -1.55
C GLY A 74 2.56 -1.17 -2.39
N PHE A 75 1.35 -1.24 -1.84
CA PHE A 75 0.18 -1.71 -2.57
C PHE A 75 -0.19 -0.76 -3.72
N VAL A 76 -0.17 0.55 -3.49
CA VAL A 76 -0.33 1.56 -4.56
C VAL A 76 0.68 1.34 -5.68
N MET A 77 1.96 1.17 -5.35
CA MET A 77 3.01 0.90 -6.35
C MET A 77 2.75 -0.40 -7.13
N TYR A 78 2.25 -1.44 -6.44
CA TYR A 78 1.88 -2.69 -7.09
C TYR A 78 0.74 -2.53 -8.09
N GLU A 79 -0.31 -1.79 -7.73
CA GLU A 79 -1.46 -1.50 -8.61
C GLU A 79 -1.03 -0.71 -9.85
N GLU A 80 -0.13 0.25 -9.69
CA GLU A 80 0.44 1.05 -10.79
C GLU A 80 1.43 0.28 -11.68
N GLY A 81 1.71 -0.97 -11.36
CA GLY A 81 2.65 -1.81 -12.11
C GLY A 81 4.12 -1.64 -11.69
N ASN A 82 4.40 -0.73 -10.76
CA ASN A 82 5.74 -0.48 -10.21
C ASN A 82 6.12 -1.59 -9.20
N THR A 83 6.06 -2.84 -9.65
CA THR A 83 6.13 -4.03 -8.79
C THR A 83 7.44 -4.13 -8.01
N GLN A 84 8.55 -3.67 -8.56
CA GLN A 84 9.86 -3.66 -7.87
C GLN A 84 9.83 -2.69 -6.67
N GLN A 85 9.24 -1.51 -6.83
CA GLN A 85 9.08 -0.55 -5.73
C GLN A 85 8.13 -1.09 -4.65
N ALA A 86 7.05 -1.75 -5.06
CA ALA A 86 6.14 -2.42 -4.13
C ALA A 86 6.88 -3.40 -3.21
N ILE A 87 7.76 -4.23 -3.77
CA ILE A 87 8.56 -5.20 -3.00
C ILE A 87 9.43 -4.48 -1.97
N ILE A 88 10.08 -3.38 -2.35
CA ILE A 88 10.92 -2.57 -1.44
C ILE A 88 10.10 -2.05 -0.25
N TYR A 89 8.91 -1.51 -0.50
CA TYR A 89 8.05 -0.99 0.56
C TYR A 89 7.49 -2.10 1.46
N TYR A 90 7.12 -3.25 0.91
CA TYR A 90 6.72 -4.42 1.71
C TYR A 90 7.86 -4.92 2.60
N GLN A 91 9.11 -4.88 2.13
CA GLN A 91 10.29 -5.23 2.92
C GLN A 91 10.54 -4.21 4.04
N LYS A 92 10.36 -2.91 3.79
CA LYS A 92 10.44 -1.85 4.81
C LYS A 92 9.40 -2.10 5.92
N GLU A 93 8.16 -2.42 5.55
CA GLU A 93 7.10 -2.75 6.51
C GLU A 93 7.48 -3.98 7.35
N ALA A 94 7.87 -5.08 6.71
CA ALA A 94 8.25 -6.32 7.40
C ALA A 94 9.44 -6.14 8.34
N THR A 95 10.34 -5.22 8.04
CA THR A 95 11.53 -4.91 8.85
C THR A 95 11.16 -4.06 10.05
N LYS A 96 10.37 -3.01 9.83
CA LYS A 96 9.99 -2.06 10.87
C LYS A 96 8.93 -2.63 11.82
N TRP A 97 8.01 -3.44 11.27
CA TRP A 97 6.86 -4.00 11.96
C TRP A 97 6.90 -5.53 11.88
N PRO A 98 7.59 -6.22 12.82
CA PRO A 98 7.77 -7.67 12.77
C PRO A 98 6.45 -8.46 12.76
N GLU A 99 5.39 -7.90 13.34
CA GLU A 99 4.03 -8.47 13.35
C GLU A 99 3.41 -8.55 11.96
N SER A 100 3.76 -7.65 11.06
CA SER A 100 3.27 -7.65 9.67
C SER A 100 4.04 -8.63 8.76
N ARG A 101 5.17 -9.18 9.21
CA ARG A 101 6.12 -9.95 8.39
C ARG A 101 5.46 -11.09 7.63
N ALA A 102 4.61 -11.87 8.30
CA ALA A 102 3.94 -13.00 7.65
C ALA A 102 3.06 -12.57 6.47
N PHE A 103 2.37 -11.45 6.60
CA PHE A 103 1.54 -10.88 5.54
C PHE A 103 2.40 -10.27 4.43
N MET A 104 3.42 -9.50 4.77
CA MET A 104 4.33 -8.89 3.79
C MET A 104 5.06 -9.95 2.95
N THR A 105 5.47 -11.06 3.56
CA THR A 105 6.09 -12.18 2.82
C THR A 105 5.16 -12.71 1.72
N LYS A 106 3.86 -12.80 1.97
CA LYS A 106 2.88 -13.23 0.96
C LYS A 106 2.76 -12.20 -0.16
N LEU A 107 2.69 -10.91 0.17
CA LEU A 107 2.61 -9.84 -0.84
C LEU A 107 3.86 -9.78 -1.71
N ILE A 108 5.05 -9.95 -1.11
CA ILE A 108 6.32 -10.02 -1.84
C ILE A 108 6.32 -11.22 -2.81
N ALA A 109 5.83 -12.38 -2.39
CA ALA A 109 5.74 -13.55 -3.26
C ALA A 109 4.81 -13.31 -4.46
N ILE A 110 3.64 -12.70 -4.23
CA ILE A 110 2.70 -12.31 -5.29
C ILE A 110 3.36 -11.32 -6.27
N ALA A 111 4.03 -10.30 -5.74
CA ALA A 111 4.72 -9.31 -6.54
C ALA A 111 5.86 -9.92 -7.38
N ASN A 112 6.67 -10.82 -6.81
CA ASN A 112 7.72 -11.52 -7.54
C ASN A 112 7.17 -12.38 -8.69
N ASN A 113 6.05 -13.08 -8.49
CA ASN A 113 5.38 -13.84 -9.54
C ASN A 113 4.94 -12.94 -10.71
N ARG A 114 4.43 -11.74 -10.41
CA ARG A 114 4.06 -10.76 -11.45
C ARG A 114 5.29 -10.31 -12.26
N VAL A 115 6.41 -10.01 -11.60
CA VAL A 115 7.67 -9.64 -12.27
C VAL A 115 8.16 -10.77 -13.20
N THR A 116 8.10 -12.02 -12.73
CA THR A 116 8.53 -13.19 -13.51
C THR A 116 7.67 -13.37 -14.76
N ASN A 117 6.34 -13.28 -14.63
CA ASN A 117 5.40 -13.39 -15.73
C ASN A 117 5.58 -12.27 -16.77
N GLN A 118 5.82 -11.04 -16.31
CA GLN A 118 6.11 -9.91 -17.22
C GLN A 118 7.39 -10.16 -18.04
N LYS A 119 8.46 -10.66 -17.40
CA LYS A 119 9.71 -10.99 -18.09
C LYS A 119 9.56 -12.12 -19.10
N GLN A 120 8.71 -13.12 -18.83
CA GLN A 120 8.44 -14.22 -19.76
C GLN A 120 7.64 -13.75 -20.96
N ASN A 121 6.63 -12.88 -20.77
CA ASN A 121 5.86 -12.32 -21.87
C ASN A 121 6.70 -11.42 -22.78
N THR A 122 7.65 -10.70 -22.24
CA THR A 122 8.55 -9.84 -23.03
C THR A 122 9.59 -10.66 -23.81
N LYS A 123 9.86 -11.90 -23.39
CA LYS A 123 10.81 -12.82 -24.05
C LYS A 123 10.18 -13.76 -25.07
N ARG A 124 8.85 -13.75 -25.26
CA ARG A 124 8.24 -14.49 -26.37
C ARG A 124 8.53 -13.76 -27.66
N PRO A 125 9.29 -14.36 -28.61
CA PRO A 125 9.53 -13.74 -29.91
C PRO A 125 8.20 -13.59 -30.65
N VAL A 126 8.10 -12.54 -31.46
CA VAL A 126 6.98 -12.27 -32.36
C VAL A 126 6.90 -13.33 -33.49
N ASP A 127 7.87 -14.24 -33.54
CA ASP A 127 8.02 -15.23 -34.62
C ASP A 127 6.91 -16.30 -34.68
N SER A 128 6.08 -16.45 -33.63
CA SER A 128 4.97 -17.41 -33.67
C SER A 128 3.68 -16.88 -34.33
N ALA A 129 3.66 -15.60 -34.71
CA ALA A 129 2.49 -14.99 -35.39
C ALA A 129 2.59 -15.05 -36.93
N ILE A 130 3.75 -15.36 -37.49
CA ILE A 130 3.98 -15.35 -38.95
C ILE A 130 3.63 -16.70 -39.58
N ASP A 131 3.72 -17.80 -38.84
CA ASP A 131 3.46 -19.13 -39.37
C ASP A 131 1.95 -19.49 -39.46
N ALA A 132 1.08 -18.71 -38.86
CA ALA A 132 -0.38 -18.97 -38.92
C ALA A 132 -1.05 -18.43 -40.20
N ASP A 133 -0.42 -17.47 -40.91
CA ASP A 133 -1.03 -16.81 -42.09
C ASP A 133 -0.62 -17.44 -43.42
N GLN A 134 0.29 -18.43 -43.43
CA GLN A 134 0.72 -19.09 -44.67
C GLN A 134 -0.04 -20.36 -45.02
N ASN A 135 -1.03 -20.80 -44.22
CA ASN A 135 -1.78 -22.03 -44.47
C ASN A 135 -3.21 -21.82 -44.98
N VAL A 136 -3.54 -20.63 -45.52
CA VAL A 136 -4.90 -20.30 -46.06
C VAL A 136 -4.91 -20.03 -47.55
N GLN A 137 -3.95 -20.50 -48.35
CA GLN A 137 -4.04 -20.39 -49.80
C GLN A 137 -3.61 -21.68 -50.51
N LYS A 138 -4.52 -22.64 -50.56
CA LYS A 138 -4.50 -23.64 -51.64
C LYS A 138 -5.86 -23.70 -52.30
N PRO A 139 -6.08 -23.07 -53.47
CA PRO A 139 -7.30 -23.27 -54.21
C PRO A 139 -7.28 -24.67 -54.85
N SER A 140 -8.30 -25.44 -54.53
CA SER A 140 -8.65 -26.69 -55.23
C SER A 140 -9.28 -26.34 -56.59
N SER A 141 -8.47 -26.36 -57.63
CA SER A 141 -8.93 -26.45 -59.00
C SER A 141 -8.69 -27.88 -59.46
N GLU A 142 -9.76 -28.69 -59.53
CA GLU A 142 -9.89 -29.70 -60.58
C GLU A 142 -11.20 -30.46 -60.42
N VAL A 143 -12.18 -30.06 -61.18
CA VAL A 143 -13.23 -30.99 -61.71
C VAL A 143 -13.56 -30.57 -63.13
N ALA A 144 -13.03 -31.31 -64.07
CA ALA A 144 -13.60 -31.38 -65.43
C ALA A 144 -13.41 -32.80 -65.95
N LYS A 145 -14.44 -33.58 -65.93
CA LYS A 145 -15.00 -34.40 -66.98
C LYS A 145 -15.92 -35.48 -66.39
#